data_f86175bf509eb64d0a8418eb6b1e06cb
#
_entry.id   f86175bf509eb64d0a8418eb6b1e06cb
#
_cell.length_a   1.000
_cell.length_b   1.000
_cell.length_c   1.000
_cell.angle_alpha   90.00
_cell.angle_beta   90.00
_cell.angle_gamma   90.00
#
_symmetry.space_group_name_H-M   'P 1'
#
loop_
_entity.id
_entity.type
_entity.pdbx_description
1 polymer ?
#
loop_
_entity_poly.entity_id
_entity_poly.type
_entity_poly.pdbx_seq_one_letter_code
_entity_poly.pdbx_strand_id
1 'polypeptide(L)'
;MASKRTKPNSPRSLKQTEVRGPAQDKYSVLLPTYNERENLPLIVWLLVKSFSDSGINYEIIIIDDGSPDGTRDVAEQLEKIYGSDKILLRPREKKLGLGTAYIHGMKHATGNYIIIMDADLSHHPKFIPEFIRKQKEGNFDIVSGTRYKGNGGVYGWDLKRKIISRGANFITQILLRPGASDLTGSYRLYRKEVLQKLIENCVSKGYVFQMEMIVRARQLNYTIGSNIICGSSLW
;
A
#
# COMPACT_ATOMS: atom_id res chain seq x y z
N MET A 1 -48.61 57.69 31.17
CA MET A 1 -47.19 57.39 31.35
C MET A 1 -47.04 55.87 31.36
N ALA A 2 -46.60 55.29 30.25
CA ALA A 2 -46.47 53.80 30.09
C ALA A 2 -44.98 53.42 30.16
N SER A 3 -44.65 52.65 31.20
CA SER A 3 -43.31 52.16 31.45
C SER A 3 -43.00 50.94 30.55
N LYS A 4 -41.99 51.10 29.67
CA LYS A 4 -41.47 50.01 28.84
C LYS A 4 -40.55 49.08 29.68
N ARG A 5 -40.98 47.85 29.93
CA ARG A 5 -40.10 46.79 30.46
C ARG A 5 -39.19 46.23 29.37
N THR A 6 -37.91 46.40 29.50
CA THR A 6 -36.86 45.75 28.69
C THR A 6 -36.67 44.32 29.18
N LYS A 7 -36.70 43.34 28.23
CA LYS A 7 -36.38 41.91 28.47
C LYS A 7 -34.87 41.75 28.53
N PRO A 8 -34.33 40.88 29.40
CA PRO A 8 -32.89 40.59 29.42
C PRO A 8 -32.50 39.66 28.29
N ASN A 9 -31.37 39.99 27.62
CA ASN A 9 -30.73 39.19 26.59
C ASN A 9 -30.21 37.85 27.17
N SER A 10 -30.59 36.77 26.51
CA SER A 10 -30.09 35.41 26.77
C SER A 10 -28.62 35.32 26.33
N PRO A 11 -27.71 34.66 27.09
CA PRO A 11 -26.33 34.53 26.67
C PRO A 11 -26.20 33.56 25.47
N ARG A 12 -25.56 34.03 24.40
CA ARG A 12 -25.13 33.21 23.25
C ARG A 12 -24.23 32.10 23.73
N SER A 13 -24.66 30.84 23.55
CA SER A 13 -23.82 29.68 23.75
C SER A 13 -22.63 29.74 22.78
N LEU A 14 -21.43 29.88 23.30
CA LEU A 14 -20.18 29.69 22.56
C LEU A 14 -20.13 28.23 22.11
N LYS A 15 -20.23 27.99 20.81
CA LYS A 15 -19.91 26.69 20.20
C LYS A 15 -18.43 26.41 20.49
N GLN A 16 -18.18 25.44 21.37
CA GLN A 16 -16.85 24.87 21.54
C GLN A 16 -16.43 24.27 20.22
N THR A 17 -15.47 24.88 19.56
CA THR A 17 -14.75 24.30 18.45
C THR A 17 -13.88 23.18 19.05
N GLU A 18 -14.33 21.94 18.91
CA GLU A 18 -13.48 20.79 19.21
C GLU A 18 -12.21 20.94 18.35
N VAL A 19 -11.09 21.20 18.99
CA VAL A 19 -9.76 21.09 18.39
C VAL A 19 -9.54 19.59 18.16
N ARG A 20 -9.85 19.10 16.96
CA ARG A 20 -9.49 17.75 16.53
C ARG A 20 -7.98 17.69 16.55
N GLY A 21 -7.42 16.85 17.43
CA GLY A 21 -6.01 16.52 17.40
C GLY A 21 -5.61 16.01 16.00
N PRO A 22 -4.31 16.03 15.65
CA PRO A 22 -3.88 15.58 14.33
C PRO A 22 -4.46 14.21 14.04
N ALA A 23 -5.17 14.09 12.91
CA ALA A 23 -5.82 12.85 12.51
C ALA A 23 -4.74 11.74 12.46
N GLN A 24 -4.97 10.64 13.17
CA GLN A 24 -4.06 9.52 13.19
C GLN A 24 -3.90 8.95 11.78
N ASP A 25 -2.65 8.71 11.34
CA ASP A 25 -2.38 8.10 10.04
C ASP A 25 -3.11 6.77 9.88
N LYS A 26 -3.75 6.58 8.72
CA LYS A 26 -4.39 5.33 8.34
C LYS A 26 -3.70 4.76 7.10
N TYR A 27 -3.46 3.46 7.10
CA TYR A 27 -2.76 2.74 6.03
C TYR A 27 -3.74 1.81 5.31
N SER A 28 -3.89 1.99 3.99
CA SER A 28 -4.66 1.09 3.14
C SER A 28 -3.71 0.13 2.42
N VAL A 29 -3.87 -1.16 2.62
CA VAL A 29 -3.13 -2.18 1.88
C VAL A 29 -3.90 -2.55 0.63
N LEU A 30 -3.30 -2.39 -0.55
CA LEU A 30 -3.84 -2.90 -1.80
C LEU A 30 -3.25 -4.29 -2.05
N LEU A 31 -4.10 -5.30 -2.03
CA LEU A 31 -3.75 -6.71 -2.15
C LEU A 31 -4.45 -7.32 -3.38
N PRO A 32 -3.88 -7.18 -4.59
CA PRO A 32 -4.43 -7.85 -5.77
C PRO A 32 -4.24 -9.36 -5.67
N THR A 33 -5.28 -10.11 -6.03
CA THR A 33 -5.31 -11.58 -5.96
C THR A 33 -5.78 -12.18 -7.28
N TYR A 34 -5.15 -13.29 -7.65
CA TYR A 34 -5.58 -14.17 -8.73
C TYR A 34 -5.07 -15.58 -8.50
N ASN A 35 -5.96 -16.52 -8.16
CA ASN A 35 -5.64 -17.90 -7.77
C ASN A 35 -4.76 -17.96 -6.51
N GLU A 36 -5.18 -17.27 -5.46
CA GLU A 36 -4.46 -17.18 -4.18
C GLU A 36 -5.26 -17.82 -3.02
N ARG A 37 -6.15 -18.76 -3.31
CA ARG A 37 -7.04 -19.39 -2.33
C ARG A 37 -6.30 -19.89 -1.09
N GLU A 38 -5.16 -20.54 -1.27
CA GLU A 38 -4.38 -21.14 -0.18
C GLU A 38 -3.55 -20.10 0.59
N ASN A 39 -3.03 -19.09 -0.12
CA ASN A 39 -2.15 -18.07 0.48
C ASN A 39 -2.93 -16.96 1.19
N LEU A 40 -4.14 -16.65 0.69
CA LEU A 40 -4.91 -15.48 1.15
C LEU A 40 -5.21 -15.48 2.65
N PRO A 41 -5.64 -16.59 3.30
CA PRO A 41 -5.88 -16.61 4.74
C PRO A 41 -4.63 -16.29 5.55
N LEU A 42 -3.49 -16.83 5.12
CA LEU A 42 -2.22 -16.66 5.83
C LEU A 42 -1.69 -15.24 5.69
N ILE A 43 -1.69 -14.68 4.48
CA ILE A 43 -1.19 -13.30 4.26
C ILE A 43 -2.07 -12.27 5.00
N VAL A 44 -3.39 -12.47 5.00
CA VAL A 44 -4.32 -11.60 5.74
C VAL A 44 -4.09 -11.70 7.24
N TRP A 45 -3.94 -12.91 7.78
CA TRP A 45 -3.62 -13.09 9.20
C TRP A 45 -2.30 -12.40 9.59
N LEU A 46 -1.24 -12.56 8.78
CA LEU A 46 0.05 -11.91 9.00
C LEU A 46 -0.05 -10.37 8.95
N LEU A 47 -0.86 -9.83 8.03
CA LEU A 47 -1.13 -8.40 7.94
C LEU A 47 -1.83 -7.89 9.19
N VAL A 48 -2.94 -8.53 9.57
CA VAL A 48 -3.71 -8.17 10.77
C VAL A 48 -2.81 -8.22 12.01
N LYS A 49 -2.01 -9.29 12.15
CA LYS A 49 -1.06 -9.43 13.26
C LYS A 49 -0.03 -8.29 13.27
N SER A 50 0.60 -8.01 12.14
CA SER A 50 1.64 -6.96 12.04
C SER A 50 1.10 -5.57 12.41
N PHE A 51 -0.10 -5.23 11.96
CA PHE A 51 -0.73 -3.96 12.27
C PHE A 51 -1.21 -3.87 13.72
N SER A 52 -1.82 -4.95 14.23
CA SER A 52 -2.33 -5.01 15.62
C SER A 52 -1.19 -4.93 16.63
N ASP A 53 -0.12 -5.71 16.43
CA ASP A 53 1.06 -5.70 17.31
C ASP A 53 1.74 -4.32 17.35
N SER A 54 1.60 -3.54 16.27
CA SER A 54 2.20 -2.20 16.15
C SER A 54 1.24 -1.05 16.47
N GLY A 55 -0.01 -1.32 16.81
CA GLY A 55 -1.03 -0.31 17.11
C GLY A 55 -1.33 0.64 15.94
N ILE A 56 -1.15 0.18 14.69
CA ILE A 56 -1.30 0.99 13.49
C ILE A 56 -2.74 0.89 12.98
N ASN A 57 -3.35 2.04 12.65
CA ASN A 57 -4.68 2.08 12.03
C ASN A 57 -4.59 1.69 10.55
N TYR A 58 -5.39 0.70 10.13
CA TYR A 58 -5.28 0.11 8.80
C TYR A 58 -6.62 -0.34 8.22
N GLU A 59 -6.60 -0.64 6.94
CA GLU A 59 -7.56 -1.43 6.19
C GLU A 59 -6.85 -2.25 5.12
N ILE A 60 -7.41 -3.41 4.76
CA ILE A 60 -6.89 -4.30 3.71
C ILE A 60 -7.93 -4.39 2.62
N ILE A 61 -7.57 -4.00 1.41
CA ILE A 61 -8.44 -4.02 0.24
C ILE A 61 -7.99 -5.17 -0.66
N ILE A 62 -8.75 -6.26 -0.62
CA ILE A 62 -8.54 -7.44 -1.46
C ILE A 62 -9.19 -7.18 -2.81
N ILE A 63 -8.39 -7.25 -3.89
CA ILE A 63 -8.84 -6.99 -5.25
C ILE A 63 -8.75 -8.31 -6.03
N ASP A 64 -9.84 -9.07 -6.05
CA ASP A 64 -9.88 -10.35 -6.76
C ASP A 64 -10.16 -10.15 -8.25
N ASP A 65 -9.27 -10.67 -9.10
CA ASP A 65 -9.30 -10.52 -10.55
C ASP A 65 -10.08 -11.65 -11.24
N GLY A 66 -11.19 -12.07 -10.65
CA GLY A 66 -12.04 -13.12 -11.20
C GLY A 66 -11.39 -14.52 -11.07
N SER A 67 -10.86 -14.84 -9.89
CA SER A 67 -10.21 -16.11 -9.62
C SER A 67 -11.17 -17.30 -9.73
N PRO A 68 -10.84 -18.34 -10.52
CA PRO A 68 -11.68 -19.52 -10.66
C PRO A 68 -11.51 -20.57 -9.56
N ASP A 69 -10.50 -20.42 -8.68
CA ASP A 69 -10.11 -21.42 -7.66
C ASP A 69 -10.86 -21.29 -6.32
N GLY A 70 -11.79 -20.32 -6.20
CA GLY A 70 -12.50 -20.02 -4.95
C GLY A 70 -11.80 -19.00 -4.05
N THR A 71 -10.78 -18.28 -4.54
CA THR A 71 -10.13 -17.16 -3.82
C THR A 71 -11.16 -16.15 -3.33
N ARG A 72 -12.16 -15.83 -4.17
CA ARG A 72 -13.23 -14.88 -3.83
C ARG A 72 -14.04 -15.34 -2.61
N ASP A 73 -14.42 -16.61 -2.54
CA ASP A 73 -15.20 -17.15 -1.42
C ASP A 73 -14.42 -17.04 -0.10
N VAL A 74 -13.11 -17.30 -0.16
CA VAL A 74 -12.21 -17.13 0.98
C VAL A 74 -12.13 -15.65 1.39
N ALA A 75 -12.02 -14.73 0.45
CA ALA A 75 -11.99 -13.30 0.73
C ALA A 75 -13.29 -12.80 1.38
N GLU A 76 -14.46 -13.28 0.93
CA GLU A 76 -15.76 -13.00 1.55
C GLU A 76 -15.85 -13.51 3.00
N GLN A 77 -15.27 -14.69 3.26
CA GLN A 77 -15.20 -15.22 4.64
C GLN A 77 -14.29 -14.37 5.53
N LEU A 78 -13.14 -13.94 5.03
CA LEU A 78 -12.21 -13.07 5.76
C LEU A 78 -12.85 -11.71 6.08
N GLU A 79 -13.57 -11.11 5.13
CA GLU A 79 -14.33 -9.86 5.36
C GLU A 79 -15.37 -10.04 6.48
N LYS A 80 -16.08 -11.18 6.53
CA LYS A 80 -17.04 -11.50 7.61
C LYS A 80 -16.37 -11.70 8.97
N ILE A 81 -15.19 -12.35 9.00
CA ILE A 81 -14.46 -12.66 10.24
C ILE A 81 -13.86 -11.40 10.87
N TYR A 82 -13.20 -10.56 10.08
CA TYR A 82 -12.46 -9.40 10.58
C TYR A 82 -13.26 -8.10 10.56
N GLY A 83 -14.40 -8.07 9.86
CA GLY A 83 -15.26 -6.90 9.68
C GLY A 83 -14.88 -6.07 8.44
N SER A 84 -15.90 -5.47 7.82
CA SER A 84 -15.76 -4.66 6.60
C SER A 84 -15.07 -3.31 6.82
N ASP A 85 -14.83 -2.92 8.08
CA ASP A 85 -14.00 -1.77 8.44
C ASP A 85 -12.49 -2.07 8.36
N LYS A 86 -12.11 -3.35 8.42
CA LYS A 86 -10.72 -3.84 8.37
C LYS A 86 -10.38 -4.54 7.06
N ILE A 87 -11.28 -5.36 6.53
CA ILE A 87 -11.07 -6.11 5.30
C ILE A 87 -12.21 -5.83 4.34
N LEU A 88 -11.85 -5.36 3.15
CA LEU A 88 -12.78 -4.99 2.09
C LEU A 88 -12.50 -5.82 0.84
N LEU A 89 -13.45 -6.65 0.43
CA LEU A 89 -13.38 -7.34 -0.86
C LEU A 89 -13.90 -6.43 -1.97
N ARG A 90 -13.12 -6.28 -3.04
CA ARG A 90 -13.47 -5.51 -4.24
C ARG A 90 -13.18 -6.33 -5.50
N PRO A 91 -14.10 -7.25 -5.85
CA PRO A 91 -13.90 -8.16 -6.96
C PRO A 91 -14.00 -7.43 -8.30
N ARG A 92 -13.31 -7.98 -9.29
CA ARG A 92 -13.41 -7.60 -10.70
C ARG A 92 -13.85 -8.81 -11.54
N GLU A 93 -14.47 -8.56 -12.66
CA GLU A 93 -14.97 -9.66 -13.52
C GLU A 93 -13.85 -10.49 -14.16
N LYS A 94 -12.69 -9.87 -14.43
CA LYS A 94 -11.57 -10.52 -15.12
C LYS A 94 -10.24 -9.81 -14.84
N LYS A 95 -9.15 -10.53 -15.12
CA LYS A 95 -7.78 -10.01 -15.04
C LYS A 95 -7.51 -9.00 -16.16
N LEU A 96 -7.36 -7.73 -15.80
CA LEU A 96 -7.15 -6.61 -16.71
C LEU A 96 -5.75 -5.98 -16.60
N GLY A 97 -4.85 -6.65 -15.86
CA GLY A 97 -3.50 -6.19 -15.57
C GLY A 97 -3.38 -5.48 -14.22
N LEU A 98 -2.17 -5.58 -13.64
CA LEU A 98 -1.85 -5.18 -12.28
C LEU A 98 -2.12 -3.69 -12.01
N GLY A 99 -1.72 -2.81 -12.93
CA GLY A 99 -1.97 -1.37 -12.81
C GLY A 99 -3.45 -1.03 -12.69
N THR A 100 -4.31 -1.75 -13.42
CA THR A 100 -5.76 -1.54 -13.34
C THR A 100 -6.36 -2.05 -12.03
N ALA A 101 -5.74 -3.08 -11.39
CA ALA A 101 -6.12 -3.51 -10.06
C ALA A 101 -5.85 -2.42 -9.01
N TYR A 102 -4.69 -1.78 -9.07
CA TYR A 102 -4.38 -0.67 -8.17
C TYR A 102 -5.31 0.53 -8.39
N ILE A 103 -5.62 0.90 -9.63
CA ILE A 103 -6.61 1.95 -9.95
C ILE A 103 -7.97 1.61 -9.32
N HIS A 104 -8.39 0.35 -9.42
CA HIS A 104 -9.64 -0.11 -8.83
C HIS A 104 -9.62 -0.02 -7.30
N GLY A 105 -8.58 -0.56 -6.65
CA GLY A 105 -8.41 -0.53 -5.20
C GLY A 105 -8.31 0.88 -4.62
N MET A 106 -7.63 1.79 -5.30
CA MET A 106 -7.48 3.19 -4.88
C MET A 106 -8.80 3.94 -4.71
N LYS A 107 -9.83 3.57 -5.47
CA LYS A 107 -11.18 4.17 -5.34
C LYS A 107 -11.83 3.88 -4.00
N HIS A 108 -11.40 2.82 -3.33
CA HIS A 108 -11.94 2.34 -2.06
C HIS A 108 -11.02 2.62 -0.87
N ALA A 109 -9.77 3.00 -1.13
CA ALA A 109 -8.80 3.30 -0.09
C ALA A 109 -9.15 4.59 0.66
N THR A 110 -9.28 4.51 1.99
CA THR A 110 -9.61 5.65 2.85
C THR A 110 -8.41 6.17 3.63
N GLY A 111 -7.31 5.40 3.71
CA GLY A 111 -6.07 5.81 4.36
C GLY A 111 -5.34 6.93 3.62
N ASN A 112 -4.54 7.69 4.35
CA ASN A 112 -3.65 8.71 3.79
C ASN A 112 -2.33 8.14 3.28
N TYR A 113 -2.04 6.87 3.62
CA TYR A 113 -0.92 6.09 3.08
C TYR A 113 -1.42 4.80 2.44
N ILE A 114 -0.75 4.40 1.36
CA ILE A 114 -1.09 3.19 0.60
C ILE A 114 0.11 2.24 0.60
N ILE A 115 -0.13 1.00 0.98
CA ILE A 115 0.85 -0.08 0.87
C ILE A 115 0.43 -0.99 -0.27
N ILE A 116 1.32 -1.21 -1.22
CA ILE A 116 1.14 -2.17 -2.29
C ILE A 116 1.96 -3.40 -1.97
N MET A 117 1.36 -4.59 -2.03
CA MET A 117 2.06 -5.86 -1.85
C MET A 117 1.35 -7.00 -2.59
N ASP A 118 2.07 -8.07 -2.88
CA ASP A 118 1.54 -9.26 -3.52
C ASP A 118 1.01 -10.26 -2.47
N ALA A 119 0.04 -11.09 -2.85
CA ALA A 119 -0.61 -12.05 -1.96
C ALA A 119 0.09 -13.42 -1.89
N ASP A 120 1.11 -13.64 -2.72
CA ASP A 120 1.83 -14.91 -2.91
C ASP A 120 2.89 -15.23 -1.83
N LEU A 121 2.82 -14.54 -0.69
CA LEU A 121 3.75 -14.68 0.44
C LEU A 121 5.21 -14.27 0.13
N SER A 122 5.50 -13.75 -1.07
CA SER A 122 6.85 -13.21 -1.39
C SER A 122 7.17 -11.93 -0.61
N HIS A 123 6.15 -11.25 -0.12
CA HIS A 123 6.21 -10.02 0.66
C HIS A 123 5.75 -10.27 2.10
N HIS A 124 6.69 -10.32 3.05
CA HIS A 124 6.33 -10.59 4.44
C HIS A 124 5.86 -9.32 5.17
N PRO A 125 4.64 -9.31 5.78
CA PRO A 125 4.09 -8.14 6.47
C PRO A 125 4.91 -7.61 7.65
N LYS A 126 5.81 -8.41 8.24
CA LYS A 126 6.69 -7.98 9.35
C LYS A 126 7.53 -6.74 9.03
N PHE A 127 7.73 -6.43 7.74
CA PHE A 127 8.49 -5.25 7.32
C PHE A 127 7.65 -3.96 7.28
N ILE A 128 6.31 -4.05 7.39
CA ILE A 128 5.43 -2.87 7.34
C ILE A 128 5.79 -1.81 8.40
N PRO A 129 6.01 -2.16 9.68
CA PRO A 129 6.40 -1.16 10.68
C PRO A 129 7.70 -0.43 10.33
N GLU A 130 8.65 -1.13 9.69
CA GLU A 130 9.91 -0.53 9.25
C GLU A 130 9.70 0.43 8.07
N PHE A 131 8.83 0.09 7.10
CA PHE A 131 8.46 1.00 6.02
C PHE A 131 7.87 2.30 6.58
N ILE A 132 6.96 2.18 7.56
CA ILE A 132 6.30 3.31 8.21
C ILE A 132 7.32 4.15 8.98
N ARG A 133 8.19 3.51 9.76
CA ARG A 133 9.27 4.19 10.48
C ARG A 133 10.18 4.95 9.51
N LYS A 134 10.61 4.28 8.43
CA LYS A 134 11.46 4.89 7.39
C LYS A 134 10.79 6.07 6.71
N GLN A 135 9.51 5.94 6.40
CA GLN A 135 8.72 7.02 5.81
C GLN A 135 8.69 8.25 6.73
N LYS A 136 8.42 8.04 8.03
CA LYS A 136 8.34 9.12 9.01
C LYS A 136 9.69 9.79 9.27
N GLU A 137 10.78 9.03 9.43
CA GLU A 137 12.13 9.54 9.66
C GLU A 137 12.61 10.46 8.53
N GLY A 138 12.39 10.07 7.28
CA GLY A 138 12.86 10.83 6.12
C GLY A 138 11.78 11.67 5.45
N ASN A 139 10.55 11.65 5.97
CA ASN A 139 9.38 12.31 5.37
C ASN A 139 9.21 11.97 3.88
N PHE A 140 9.54 10.72 3.50
CA PHE A 140 9.53 10.28 2.11
C PHE A 140 8.12 10.22 1.53
N ASP A 141 8.01 10.53 0.24
CA ASP A 141 6.79 10.35 -0.54
C ASP A 141 6.52 8.90 -0.86
N ILE A 142 7.61 8.13 -1.07
CA ILE A 142 7.60 6.71 -1.40
C ILE A 142 8.68 6.00 -0.57
N VAL A 143 8.37 4.83 -0.01
CA VAL A 143 9.38 3.91 0.51
C VAL A 143 9.29 2.61 -0.28
N SER A 144 10.38 2.22 -0.93
CA SER A 144 10.45 1.02 -1.75
C SER A 144 11.21 -0.09 -1.03
N GLY A 145 10.64 -1.28 -0.98
CA GLY A 145 11.35 -2.48 -0.57
C GLY A 145 12.48 -2.80 -1.56
N THR A 146 13.63 -3.21 -1.05
CA THR A 146 14.76 -3.64 -1.88
C THR A 146 15.30 -5.00 -1.45
N ARG A 147 15.47 -5.88 -2.41
CA ARG A 147 16.03 -7.23 -2.24
C ARG A 147 17.54 -7.26 -2.44
N TYR A 148 18.15 -6.20 -2.95
CA TYR A 148 19.52 -6.17 -3.46
C TYR A 148 20.48 -5.26 -2.70
N LYS A 149 20.05 -4.65 -1.59
CA LYS A 149 20.88 -3.75 -0.80
C LYS A 149 21.37 -4.45 0.47
N GLY A 150 22.67 -4.39 0.75
CA GLY A 150 23.27 -5.04 1.91
C GLY A 150 23.18 -6.57 1.83
N ASN A 151 22.76 -7.22 2.91
CA ASN A 151 22.57 -8.67 3.00
C ASN A 151 21.19 -9.14 2.49
N GLY A 152 20.43 -8.29 1.77
CA GLY A 152 19.17 -8.65 1.15
C GLY A 152 19.37 -9.71 0.06
N GLY A 153 18.47 -10.69 -0.04
CA GLY A 153 18.55 -11.77 -0.99
C GLY A 153 17.17 -12.28 -1.43
N VAL A 154 17.14 -13.00 -2.54
CA VAL A 154 15.96 -13.74 -2.98
C VAL A 154 16.28 -15.22 -2.82
N TYR A 155 15.63 -15.84 -1.84
CA TYR A 155 15.75 -17.28 -1.62
C TYR A 155 14.97 -18.04 -2.71
N GLY A 156 15.52 -19.17 -3.18
CA GLY A 156 14.84 -20.04 -4.15
C GLY A 156 14.86 -19.60 -5.62
N TRP A 157 15.43 -18.44 -5.95
CA TRP A 157 15.55 -18.03 -7.35
C TRP A 157 16.76 -18.71 -8.03
N ASP A 158 16.51 -19.25 -9.24
CA ASP A 158 17.56 -19.74 -10.12
C ASP A 158 18.57 -18.62 -10.47
N LEU A 159 19.83 -19.02 -10.67
CA LEU A 159 20.93 -18.10 -10.97
C LEU A 159 20.64 -17.24 -12.21
N LYS A 160 20.05 -17.84 -13.26
CA LYS A 160 19.66 -17.13 -14.49
C LYS A 160 18.66 -16.01 -14.19
N ARG A 161 17.64 -16.28 -13.40
CA ARG A 161 16.62 -15.30 -13.01
C ARG A 161 17.21 -14.17 -12.17
N LYS A 162 18.18 -14.49 -11.27
CA LYS A 162 18.92 -13.48 -10.49
C LYS A 162 19.77 -12.59 -11.38
N ILE A 163 20.47 -13.16 -12.37
CA ILE A 163 21.33 -12.41 -13.31
C ILE A 163 20.48 -11.51 -14.20
N ILE A 164 19.40 -12.02 -14.79
CA ILE A 164 18.50 -11.24 -15.64
C ILE A 164 17.88 -10.08 -14.86
N SER A 165 17.36 -10.34 -13.66
CA SER A 165 16.77 -9.30 -12.83
C SER A 165 17.80 -8.24 -12.40
N ARG A 166 19.01 -8.64 -12.00
CA ARG A 166 20.10 -7.70 -11.68
C ARG A 166 20.57 -6.92 -12.90
N GLY A 167 20.69 -7.58 -14.05
CA GLY A 167 21.07 -6.93 -15.31
C GLY A 167 20.03 -5.89 -15.75
N ALA A 168 18.75 -6.23 -15.72
CA ALA A 168 17.67 -5.30 -16.03
C ALA A 168 17.65 -4.09 -15.08
N ASN A 169 17.77 -4.32 -13.77
CA ASN A 169 17.87 -3.25 -12.78
C ASN A 169 19.10 -2.36 -13.01
N PHE A 170 20.25 -2.96 -13.31
CA PHE A 170 21.51 -2.24 -13.58
C PHE A 170 21.40 -1.35 -14.81
N ILE A 171 20.90 -1.90 -15.94
CA ILE A 171 20.70 -1.14 -17.18
C ILE A 171 19.73 0.02 -16.95
N THR A 172 18.61 -0.25 -16.25
CA THR A 172 17.62 0.77 -15.94
C THR A 172 18.17 1.85 -15.00
N GLN A 173 19.04 1.49 -14.06
CA GLN A 173 19.73 2.45 -13.19
C GLN A 173 20.67 3.36 -13.96
N ILE A 174 21.42 2.82 -14.94
CA ILE A 174 22.32 3.61 -15.79
C ILE A 174 21.52 4.57 -16.69
N LEU A 175 20.48 4.04 -17.36
CA LEU A 175 19.72 4.80 -18.37
C LEU A 175 18.78 5.84 -17.75
N LEU A 176 18.11 5.50 -16.66
CA LEU A 176 17.01 6.31 -16.11
C LEU A 176 17.35 6.95 -14.75
N ARG A 177 18.46 6.57 -14.11
CA ARG A 177 18.90 7.06 -12.78
C ARG A 177 17.75 7.18 -11.78
N PRO A 178 16.92 6.15 -11.58
CA PRO A 178 15.68 6.26 -10.80
C PRO A 178 15.91 6.43 -9.29
N GLY A 179 17.15 6.22 -8.82
CA GLY A 179 17.51 6.36 -7.40
C GLY A 179 16.90 5.30 -6.46
N ALA A 180 16.23 4.29 -7.01
CA ALA A 180 15.72 3.13 -6.29
C ALA A 180 16.55 1.90 -6.66
N SER A 181 16.90 1.07 -5.67
CA SER A 181 17.77 -0.10 -5.87
C SER A 181 17.03 -1.32 -6.43
N ASP A 182 15.70 -1.37 -6.29
CA ASP A 182 14.84 -2.42 -6.86
C ASP A 182 13.64 -1.78 -7.57
N LEU A 183 13.66 -1.83 -8.90
CA LEU A 183 12.65 -1.21 -9.75
C LEU A 183 11.47 -2.14 -10.05
N THR A 184 11.70 -3.45 -9.94
CA THR A 184 10.72 -4.48 -10.30
C THR A 184 9.89 -4.94 -9.11
N GLY A 185 10.31 -4.61 -7.88
CA GLY A 185 9.59 -4.96 -6.67
C GLY A 185 8.30 -4.15 -6.54
N SER A 186 7.21 -4.84 -6.19
CA SER A 186 5.89 -4.24 -5.95
C SER A 186 5.69 -3.82 -4.49
N TYR A 187 6.50 -4.31 -3.54
CA TYR A 187 6.34 -3.99 -2.12
C TYR A 187 6.78 -2.56 -1.81
N ARG A 188 5.80 -1.65 -1.70
CA ARG A 188 6.05 -0.22 -1.53
C ARG A 188 4.99 0.46 -0.68
N LEU A 189 5.42 1.48 0.07
CA LEU A 189 4.56 2.42 0.78
C LEU A 189 4.56 3.76 0.04
N TYR A 190 3.39 4.34 -0.17
CA TYR A 190 3.18 5.63 -0.83
C TYR A 190 2.35 6.57 0.03
N ARG A 191 2.56 7.87 -0.08
CA ARG A 191 1.52 8.83 0.22
C ARG A 191 0.38 8.66 -0.78
N LYS A 192 -0.88 8.68 -0.33
CA LYS A 192 -2.04 8.44 -1.20
C LYS A 192 -2.08 9.39 -2.39
N GLU A 193 -1.88 10.68 -2.16
CA GLU A 193 -1.86 11.71 -3.19
C GLU A 193 -0.76 11.49 -4.25
N VAL A 194 0.41 11.00 -3.81
CA VAL A 194 1.53 10.69 -4.70
C VAL A 194 1.18 9.50 -5.60
N LEU A 195 0.67 8.41 -5.00
CA LEU A 195 0.26 7.24 -5.77
C LEU A 195 -0.82 7.58 -6.79
N GLN A 196 -1.80 8.41 -6.41
CA GLN A 196 -2.87 8.83 -7.31
C GLN A 196 -2.30 9.58 -8.54
N LYS A 197 -1.42 10.55 -8.32
CA LYS A 197 -0.76 11.28 -9.41
C LYS A 197 0.10 10.38 -10.29
N LEU A 198 0.80 9.41 -9.70
CA LEU A 198 1.60 8.45 -10.47
C LEU A 198 0.72 7.58 -11.37
N ILE A 199 -0.37 7.04 -10.83
CA ILE A 199 -1.32 6.22 -11.59
C ILE A 199 -1.93 7.00 -12.77
N GLU A 200 -2.29 8.26 -12.56
CA GLU A 200 -2.85 9.13 -13.60
C GLU A 200 -1.85 9.40 -14.73
N ASN A 201 -0.55 9.44 -14.43
CA ASN A 201 0.50 9.70 -15.39
C ASN A 201 1.11 8.44 -16.03
N CYS A 202 0.82 7.24 -15.51
CA CYS A 202 1.34 5.99 -16.07
C CYS A 202 0.50 5.53 -17.27
N VAL A 203 1.20 5.15 -18.33
CA VAL A 203 0.60 4.62 -19.58
C VAL A 203 0.49 3.10 -19.53
N SER A 204 1.49 2.43 -18.94
CA SER A 204 1.55 0.98 -18.81
C SER A 204 0.46 0.45 -17.87
N LYS A 205 -0.15 -0.67 -18.21
CA LYS A 205 -1.17 -1.34 -17.37
C LYS A 205 -0.72 -2.72 -16.89
N GLY A 206 0.34 -3.26 -17.48
CA GLY A 206 0.87 -4.59 -17.22
C GLY A 206 2.06 -4.62 -16.26
N TYR A 207 2.98 -5.56 -16.48
CA TYR A 207 4.12 -5.83 -15.62
C TYR A 207 5.12 -4.64 -15.51
N VAL A 208 5.26 -3.84 -16.58
CA VAL A 208 6.14 -2.66 -16.63
C VAL A 208 5.65 -1.51 -15.75
N PHE A 209 4.38 -1.54 -15.33
CA PHE A 209 3.75 -0.50 -14.52
C PHE A 209 4.55 -0.15 -13.25
N GLN A 210 5.08 -1.15 -12.55
CA GLN A 210 5.86 -0.94 -11.33
C GLN A 210 7.15 -0.15 -11.57
N MET A 211 7.81 -0.41 -12.72
CA MET A 211 9.02 0.29 -13.12
C MET A 211 8.68 1.72 -13.56
N GLU A 212 7.62 1.88 -14.36
CA GLU A 212 7.17 3.20 -14.83
C GLU A 212 6.83 4.12 -13.66
N MET A 213 6.14 3.63 -12.62
CA MET A 213 5.82 4.43 -11.43
C MET A 213 7.07 5.02 -10.76
N ILE A 214 8.17 4.27 -10.64
CA ILE A 214 9.40 4.78 -10.03
C ILE A 214 10.08 5.83 -10.91
N VAL A 215 10.11 5.58 -12.22
CA VAL A 215 10.68 6.57 -13.19
C VAL A 215 9.87 7.87 -13.15
N ARG A 216 8.53 7.77 -13.19
CA ARG A 216 7.63 8.92 -13.10
C ARG A 216 7.77 9.66 -11.76
N ALA A 217 7.90 8.92 -10.66
CA ALA A 217 8.14 9.52 -9.35
C ALA A 217 9.39 10.43 -9.36
N ARG A 218 10.46 9.97 -10.00
CA ARG A 218 11.68 10.78 -10.15
C ARG A 218 11.49 11.98 -11.05
N GLN A 219 10.81 11.81 -12.19
CA GLN A 219 10.51 12.92 -13.10
C GLN A 219 9.68 14.02 -12.42
N LEU A 220 8.82 13.64 -11.47
CA LEU A 220 7.98 14.55 -10.69
C LEU A 220 8.68 15.03 -9.39
N ASN A 221 9.98 14.73 -9.20
CA ASN A 221 10.79 15.11 -8.04
C ASN A 221 10.28 14.59 -6.68
N TYR A 222 9.56 13.47 -6.67
CA TYR A 222 9.17 12.82 -5.42
C TYR A 222 10.37 12.17 -4.73
N THR A 223 10.36 12.22 -3.41
CA THR A 223 11.39 11.64 -2.55
C THR A 223 11.17 10.14 -2.37
N ILE A 224 12.23 9.33 -2.61
CA ILE A 224 12.15 7.87 -2.53
C ILE A 224 13.15 7.37 -1.48
N GLY A 225 12.62 6.77 -0.41
CA GLY A 225 13.38 6.00 0.57
C GLY A 225 13.46 4.53 0.17
N SER A 226 14.47 3.82 0.68
CA SER A 226 14.61 2.37 0.49
C SER A 226 14.60 1.66 1.82
N ASN A 227 13.85 0.55 1.94
CA ASN A 227 13.88 -0.36 3.07
C ASN A 227 14.35 -1.74 2.61
N ILE A 228 15.27 -2.34 3.37
CA ILE A 228 15.79 -3.68 3.03
C ILE A 228 14.74 -4.71 3.45
N ILE A 229 14.24 -5.46 2.47
CA ILE A 229 13.43 -6.64 2.70
C ILE A 229 14.34 -7.86 2.51
N CYS A 230 14.74 -8.49 3.62
CA CYS A 230 15.48 -9.74 3.53
C CYS A 230 14.49 -10.86 3.27
N GLY A 231 14.59 -11.50 2.12
CA GLY A 231 13.93 -12.76 1.83
C GLY A 231 14.61 -13.92 2.56
N SER A 232 14.75 -13.83 3.88
CA SER A 232 15.12 -15.00 4.65
C SER A 232 13.89 -15.88 4.75
N SER A 233 14.01 -17.09 4.19
CA SER A 233 13.17 -18.23 4.49
C SER A 233 12.82 -18.24 5.98
N LEU A 234 11.59 -17.96 6.30
CA LEU A 234 10.97 -18.24 7.58
C LEU A 234 9.67 -18.97 7.31
N TRP A 235 9.83 -20.14 6.71
CA TRP A 235 8.84 -21.23 6.69
C TRP A 235 9.55 -22.50 7.09
#